data_663d654e87ab16fe9559d5dcce3bc28b
#
_entry.id   663d654e87ab16fe9559d5dcce3bc28b
#
_cell.length_a   1.000
_cell.length_b   1.000
_cell.length_c   1.000
_cell.angle_alpha   90.00
_cell.angle_beta   90.00
_cell.angle_gamma   90.00
#
_symmetry.space_group_name_H-M   'P 1'
#
loop_
_entity.id
_entity.type
_entity.pdbx_description
1 polymer ?
#
loop_
_entity_poly.entity_id
_entity_poly.type
_entity_poly.pdbx_seq_one_letter_code
_entity_poly.pdbx_strand_id
1 'polypeptide(L)'
;MENPVLSLRDVVKRIADGRERRAVLDGVSMDLAAGTFAVVRGPSGSGKTTLLAVAGAMLTPTSGEVYIDGEPTSRFRDAFRSDLRRRKVGFVFQELELLGDLSALENTLLPAVPLGVSDVHRKSASELLERLGVAAVAHMPARALSGGERQRVALARALLLGPKLLLLDEPTAHLDDERASELVLDLGRLSTSGTTLLVATHDARVHASSAVTEVYELAHGRLARLAPLASGAAEGVSSEGE
;
A
#
# COMPACT_ATOMS: atom_id res chain seq x y z
N MET A 1 -7.98 12.47 21.12
CA MET A 1 -7.16 11.50 20.37
C MET A 1 -7.73 11.47 18.95
N GLU A 2 -6.91 11.70 17.94
CA GLU A 2 -7.36 11.63 16.55
C GLU A 2 -7.77 10.18 16.22
N ASN A 3 -8.86 10.03 15.46
CA ASN A 3 -9.29 8.72 15.01
C ASN A 3 -8.25 8.13 14.03
N PRO A 4 -7.92 6.83 14.14
CA PRO A 4 -7.02 6.20 13.20
C PRO A 4 -7.58 6.25 11.76
N VAL A 5 -6.71 6.40 10.77
CA VAL A 5 -7.08 6.34 9.35
C VAL A 5 -7.49 4.92 8.95
N LEU A 6 -6.84 3.90 9.53
CA LEU A 6 -7.22 2.49 9.39
C LEU A 6 -7.37 1.87 10.77
N SER A 7 -8.49 1.18 11.02
CA SER A 7 -8.69 0.37 12.21
C SER A 7 -9.25 -1.00 11.83
N LEU A 8 -8.55 -2.05 12.25
CA LEU A 8 -8.97 -3.44 12.14
C LEU A 8 -9.24 -3.96 13.55
N ARG A 9 -10.40 -4.60 13.78
CA ARG A 9 -10.78 -5.15 15.08
C ARG A 9 -11.22 -6.60 14.93
N ASP A 10 -10.42 -7.50 15.49
CA ASP A 10 -10.66 -8.95 15.52
C ASP A 10 -11.05 -9.53 14.16
N VAL A 11 -10.36 -9.08 13.11
CA VAL A 11 -10.66 -9.41 11.72
C VAL A 11 -10.30 -10.87 11.45
N VAL A 12 -11.29 -11.63 11.03
CA VAL A 12 -11.13 -13.00 10.54
C VAL A 12 -11.50 -13.05 9.05
N LYS A 13 -10.67 -13.67 8.23
CA LYS A 13 -11.00 -13.97 6.84
C LYS A 13 -10.79 -15.46 6.57
N ARG A 14 -11.86 -16.14 6.20
CA ARG A 14 -11.84 -17.53 5.76
C ARG A 14 -12.03 -17.62 4.26
N ILE A 15 -11.23 -18.44 3.61
CA ILE A 15 -11.32 -18.71 2.17
C ILE A 15 -11.65 -20.20 2.01
N ALA A 16 -12.46 -20.53 0.99
CA ALA A 16 -12.74 -21.90 0.66
C ALA A 16 -11.48 -22.56 0.06
N ASP A 17 -11.07 -23.68 0.61
CA ASP A 17 -9.98 -24.52 0.13
C ASP A 17 -10.55 -25.93 -0.06
N GLY A 18 -11.06 -26.20 -1.27
CA GLY A 18 -11.83 -27.41 -1.53
C GLY A 18 -13.12 -27.48 -0.69
N ARG A 19 -13.23 -28.53 0.17
CA ARG A 19 -14.37 -28.72 1.09
C ARG A 19 -14.19 -28.04 2.44
N GLU A 20 -13.00 -27.55 2.75
CA GLU A 20 -12.68 -26.91 4.03
C GLU A 20 -12.61 -25.38 3.90
N ARG A 21 -12.80 -24.70 5.01
CA ARG A 21 -12.62 -23.25 5.10
C ARG A 21 -11.39 -22.96 5.95
N ARG A 22 -10.31 -22.56 5.30
CA ARG A 22 -9.08 -22.16 5.97
C ARG A 22 -9.16 -20.69 6.40
N ALA A 23 -8.79 -20.38 7.65
CA ALA A 23 -8.60 -19.02 8.09
C ALA A 23 -7.26 -18.51 7.53
N VAL A 24 -7.33 -17.47 6.68
CA VAL A 24 -6.15 -16.76 6.13
C VAL A 24 -5.79 -15.59 7.04
N LEU A 25 -6.79 -14.95 7.67
CA LEU A 25 -6.64 -14.00 8.78
C LEU A 25 -7.42 -14.54 9.98
N ASP A 26 -6.82 -14.48 11.16
CA ASP A 26 -7.36 -15.06 12.39
C ASP A 26 -7.22 -14.09 13.58
N GLY A 27 -8.22 -13.23 13.79
CA GLY A 27 -8.26 -12.27 14.88
C GLY A 27 -7.27 -11.11 14.71
N VAL A 28 -7.10 -10.61 13.50
CA VAL A 28 -6.18 -9.51 13.20
C VAL A 28 -6.73 -8.18 13.71
N SER A 29 -5.93 -7.49 14.54
CA SER A 29 -6.24 -6.14 15.05
C SER A 29 -5.06 -5.21 14.82
N MET A 30 -5.33 -3.98 14.33
CA MET A 30 -4.33 -2.96 14.07
C MET A 30 -4.98 -1.59 13.96
N ASP A 31 -4.31 -0.55 14.43
CA ASP A 31 -4.70 0.85 14.26
C ASP A 31 -3.55 1.64 13.66
N LEU A 32 -3.80 2.37 12.57
CA LEU A 32 -2.83 3.25 11.94
C LEU A 32 -3.32 4.70 12.00
N ALA A 33 -2.55 5.56 12.65
CA ALA A 33 -2.78 7.00 12.68
C ALA A 33 -2.48 7.66 11.33
N ALA A 34 -2.91 8.92 11.15
CA ALA A 34 -2.56 9.71 9.97
C ALA A 34 -1.02 9.84 9.83
N GLY A 35 -0.52 9.71 8.61
CA GLY A 35 0.90 9.80 8.33
C GLY A 35 1.75 8.62 8.82
N THR A 36 1.16 7.52 9.30
CA THR A 36 1.90 6.30 9.63
C THR A 36 2.43 5.63 8.36
N PHE A 37 3.70 5.22 8.37
CA PHE A 37 4.26 4.31 7.39
C PHE A 37 4.42 2.93 8.04
N ALA A 38 3.42 2.07 7.87
CA ALA A 38 3.40 0.72 8.40
C ALA A 38 3.84 -0.30 7.35
N VAL A 39 4.66 -1.27 7.78
CA VAL A 39 5.08 -2.42 6.97
C VAL A 39 4.57 -3.71 7.59
N VAL A 40 3.96 -4.57 6.80
CA VAL A 40 3.61 -5.95 7.16
C VAL A 40 4.53 -6.89 6.43
N ARG A 41 5.40 -7.57 7.19
CA ARG A 41 6.28 -8.62 6.69
C ARG A 41 5.70 -10.01 6.99
N GLY A 42 6.18 -11.02 6.33
CA GLY A 42 5.81 -12.42 6.54
C GLY A 42 6.11 -13.27 5.32
N PRO A 43 6.15 -14.61 5.47
CA PRO A 43 6.44 -15.51 4.37
C PRO A 43 5.39 -15.41 3.23
N SER A 44 5.75 -15.94 2.06
CA SER A 44 4.78 -16.06 0.96
C SER A 44 3.58 -16.91 1.42
N GLY A 45 2.38 -16.51 1.03
CA GLY A 45 1.15 -17.20 1.45
C GLY A 45 0.70 -16.96 2.89
N SER A 46 1.34 -16.06 3.66
CA SER A 46 0.92 -15.75 5.04
C SER A 46 -0.40 -14.97 5.13
N GLY A 47 -0.89 -14.42 4.00
CA GLY A 47 -2.13 -13.65 3.96
C GLY A 47 -1.95 -12.13 3.81
N LYS A 48 -0.74 -11.62 3.51
CA LYS A 48 -0.46 -10.18 3.37
C LYS A 48 -1.36 -9.50 2.34
N THR A 49 -1.46 -10.05 1.12
CA THR A 49 -2.36 -9.55 0.07
C THR A 49 -3.83 -9.58 0.51
N THR A 50 -4.24 -10.63 1.25
CA THR A 50 -5.59 -10.72 1.82
C THR A 50 -5.82 -9.65 2.87
N LEU A 51 -4.83 -9.37 3.72
CA LEU A 51 -4.90 -8.31 4.70
C LEU A 51 -5.07 -6.94 4.03
N LEU A 52 -4.26 -6.63 3.00
CA LEU A 52 -4.41 -5.40 2.22
C LEU A 52 -5.78 -5.30 1.56
N ALA A 53 -6.28 -6.39 0.96
CA ALA A 53 -7.59 -6.40 0.31
C ALA A 53 -8.75 -6.18 1.30
N VAL A 54 -8.64 -6.69 2.53
CA VAL A 54 -9.62 -6.44 3.60
C VAL A 54 -9.48 -5.01 4.14
N ALA A 55 -8.26 -4.54 4.41
CA ALA A 55 -7.96 -3.18 4.87
C ALA A 55 -8.45 -2.12 3.86
N GLY A 56 -8.33 -2.41 2.56
CA GLY A 56 -8.80 -1.54 1.47
C GLY A 56 -10.27 -1.73 1.10
N ALA A 57 -11.06 -2.45 1.89
CA ALA A 57 -12.48 -2.72 1.63
C ALA A 57 -12.77 -3.40 0.27
N MET A 58 -11.79 -4.10 -0.32
CA MET A 58 -11.97 -4.93 -1.52
C MET A 58 -12.61 -6.27 -1.17
N LEU A 59 -12.18 -6.86 -0.04
CA LEU A 59 -12.75 -8.08 0.51
C LEU A 59 -13.49 -7.79 1.81
N THR A 60 -14.67 -8.38 1.96
CA THR A 60 -15.38 -8.35 3.24
C THR A 60 -14.75 -9.37 4.18
N PRO A 61 -14.46 -9.03 5.45
CA PRO A 61 -14.05 -10.00 6.45
C PRO A 61 -15.17 -11.02 6.70
N THR A 62 -14.83 -12.21 7.19
CA THR A 62 -15.80 -13.22 7.62
C THR A 62 -16.41 -12.82 8.96
N SER A 63 -15.62 -12.23 9.85
CA SER A 63 -16.03 -11.60 11.11
C SER A 63 -15.05 -10.51 11.50
N GLY A 64 -15.38 -9.71 12.50
CA GLY A 64 -14.62 -8.54 12.91
C GLY A 64 -15.04 -7.28 12.15
N GLU A 65 -14.39 -6.17 12.44
CA GLU A 65 -14.75 -4.85 11.90
C GLU A 65 -13.55 -4.15 11.29
N VAL A 66 -13.81 -3.41 10.21
CA VAL A 66 -12.82 -2.60 9.50
C VAL A 66 -13.36 -1.18 9.38
N TYR A 67 -12.56 -0.21 9.79
CA TYR A 67 -12.87 1.21 9.66
C TYR A 67 -11.79 1.90 8.85
N ILE A 68 -12.21 2.72 7.90
CA ILE A 68 -11.33 3.60 7.11
C ILE A 68 -11.78 5.03 7.37
N ASP A 69 -10.88 5.84 7.95
CA ASP A 69 -11.17 7.23 8.33
C ASP A 69 -12.47 7.34 9.15
N GLY A 70 -12.66 6.45 10.12
CA GLY A 70 -13.83 6.36 10.99
C GLY A 70 -15.08 5.75 10.36
N GLU A 71 -15.11 5.46 9.06
CA GLU A 71 -16.26 4.86 8.39
C GLU A 71 -16.18 3.32 8.43
N PRO A 72 -17.20 2.60 8.97
CA PRO A 72 -17.22 1.14 9.04
C PRO A 72 -17.43 0.55 7.64
N THR A 73 -16.50 -0.30 7.16
CA THR A 73 -16.56 -0.87 5.81
C THR A 73 -17.18 -2.27 5.77
N SER A 74 -17.06 -3.02 6.87
CA SER A 74 -17.48 -4.43 6.96
C SER A 74 -18.98 -4.63 6.83
N ARG A 75 -19.79 -3.60 7.14
CA ARG A 75 -21.26 -3.65 7.14
C ARG A 75 -21.89 -3.04 5.87
N PHE A 76 -21.09 -2.47 4.99
CA PHE A 76 -21.59 -1.75 3.82
C PHE A 76 -21.84 -2.67 2.63
N ARG A 77 -22.84 -2.31 1.81
CA ARG A 77 -23.05 -2.91 0.48
C ARG A 77 -21.91 -2.55 -0.47
N ASP A 78 -21.69 -3.36 -1.51
CA ASP A 78 -20.57 -3.20 -2.45
C ASP A 78 -20.49 -1.81 -3.08
N ALA A 79 -21.61 -1.20 -3.44
CA ALA A 79 -21.65 0.14 -4.03
C ALA A 79 -21.05 1.20 -3.08
N PHE A 80 -21.39 1.13 -1.80
CA PHE A 80 -20.87 2.07 -0.79
C PHE A 80 -19.38 1.85 -0.52
N ARG A 81 -18.95 0.58 -0.43
CA ARG A 81 -17.53 0.25 -0.30
C ARG A 81 -16.72 0.73 -1.49
N SER A 82 -17.27 0.62 -2.71
CA SER A 82 -16.61 1.12 -3.94
C SER A 82 -16.46 2.64 -3.94
N ASP A 83 -17.46 3.37 -3.47
CA ASP A 83 -17.38 4.82 -3.33
C ASP A 83 -16.37 5.25 -2.26
N LEU A 84 -16.36 4.58 -1.11
CA LEU A 84 -15.39 4.82 -0.04
C LEU A 84 -13.95 4.56 -0.51
N ARG A 85 -13.71 3.41 -1.18
CA ARG A 85 -12.38 3.10 -1.77
C ARG A 85 -11.91 4.22 -2.68
N ARG A 86 -12.76 4.62 -3.63
CA ARG A 86 -12.43 5.68 -4.59
C ARG A 86 -12.03 6.98 -3.91
N ARG A 87 -12.73 7.38 -2.83
CA ARG A 87 -12.48 8.65 -2.13
C ARG A 87 -11.29 8.60 -1.16
N LYS A 88 -11.00 7.45 -0.56
CA LYS A 88 -10.10 7.37 0.61
C LYS A 88 -8.92 6.42 0.47
N VAL A 89 -8.95 5.50 -0.52
CA VAL A 89 -7.95 4.44 -0.64
C VAL A 89 -7.28 4.48 -2.01
N GLY A 90 -5.96 4.53 -2.03
CA GLY A 90 -5.13 4.20 -3.18
C GLY A 90 -4.62 2.77 -3.06
N PHE A 91 -4.48 2.06 -4.17
CA PHE A 91 -3.94 0.71 -4.18
C PHE A 91 -2.91 0.53 -5.28
N VAL A 92 -1.74 -0.01 -4.93
CA VAL A 92 -0.71 -0.47 -5.86
C VAL A 92 -0.58 -1.97 -5.68
N PHE A 93 -0.97 -2.71 -6.72
CA PHE A 93 -0.90 -4.18 -6.76
C PHE A 93 0.51 -4.65 -7.15
N GLN A 94 0.87 -5.85 -6.78
CA GLN A 94 2.14 -6.47 -7.13
C GLN A 94 2.34 -6.49 -8.67
N GLU A 95 1.34 -6.85 -9.44
CA GLU A 95 1.37 -6.87 -10.92
C GLU A 95 1.08 -5.50 -11.55
N LEU A 96 0.97 -4.43 -10.73
CA LEU A 96 0.70 -3.03 -11.10
C LEU A 96 -0.64 -2.80 -11.80
N GLU A 97 -1.23 -3.77 -12.47
CA GLU A 97 -2.53 -3.73 -13.16
C GLU A 97 -2.72 -2.48 -14.03
N LEU A 98 -1.68 -2.13 -14.81
CA LEU A 98 -1.76 -1.08 -15.80
C LEU A 98 -2.37 -1.63 -17.09
N LEU A 99 -3.25 -0.84 -17.71
CA LEU A 99 -3.80 -1.17 -19.03
C LEU A 99 -2.75 -0.87 -20.10
N GLY A 100 -2.18 -1.90 -20.70
CA GLY A 100 -1.00 -1.83 -21.56
C GLY A 100 -1.16 -0.93 -22.78
N ASP A 101 -2.37 -0.83 -23.33
CA ASP A 101 -2.66 -0.02 -24.52
C ASP A 101 -2.94 1.45 -24.19
N LEU A 102 -3.26 1.78 -22.94
CA LEU A 102 -3.42 3.14 -22.49
C LEU A 102 -2.06 3.78 -22.17
N SER A 103 -1.95 5.08 -22.42
CA SER A 103 -0.78 5.87 -22.03
C SER A 103 -0.61 5.92 -20.50
N ALA A 104 0.57 6.37 -20.03
CA ALA A 104 0.84 6.60 -18.62
C ALA A 104 -0.17 7.61 -18.03
N LEU A 105 -0.48 8.68 -18.74
CA LEU A 105 -1.45 9.69 -18.32
C LEU A 105 -2.86 9.09 -18.23
N GLU A 106 -3.31 8.33 -19.24
CA GLU A 106 -4.62 7.70 -19.22
C GLU A 106 -4.75 6.66 -18.11
N ASN A 107 -3.71 5.84 -17.86
CA ASN A 107 -3.67 4.93 -16.70
C ASN A 107 -3.80 5.70 -15.38
N THR A 108 -3.09 6.81 -15.24
CA THR A 108 -3.19 7.67 -14.05
C THR A 108 -4.61 8.22 -13.85
N LEU A 109 -5.32 8.55 -14.93
CA LEU A 109 -6.68 9.11 -14.90
C LEU A 109 -7.80 8.08 -14.63
N LEU A 110 -7.54 6.78 -14.70
CA LEU A 110 -8.56 5.72 -14.53
C LEU A 110 -9.45 5.89 -13.29
N PRO A 111 -8.94 6.23 -12.10
CA PRO A 111 -9.80 6.42 -10.92
C PRO A 111 -10.84 7.53 -11.05
N ALA A 112 -10.58 8.53 -11.90
CA ALA A 112 -11.49 9.65 -12.14
C ALA A 112 -12.56 9.34 -13.20
N VAL A 113 -12.43 8.28 -14.01
CA VAL A 113 -13.36 7.95 -15.11
C VAL A 113 -14.80 7.83 -14.62
N PRO A 114 -15.13 7.13 -13.50
CA PRO A 114 -16.51 7.05 -13.03
C PRO A 114 -17.10 8.38 -12.52
N LEU A 115 -16.25 9.39 -12.27
CA LEU A 115 -16.64 10.73 -11.82
C LEU A 115 -16.81 11.72 -12.98
N GLY A 116 -16.41 11.33 -14.19
CA GLY A 116 -16.17 12.24 -15.29
C GLY A 116 -14.80 12.94 -15.15
N VAL A 117 -13.92 12.68 -16.09
CA VAL A 117 -12.56 13.27 -16.09
C VAL A 117 -12.64 14.76 -16.38
N SER A 118 -12.30 15.60 -15.40
CA SER A 118 -12.26 17.07 -15.50
C SER A 118 -10.84 17.58 -15.77
N ASP A 119 -10.71 18.86 -16.10
CA ASP A 119 -9.40 19.53 -16.26
C ASP A 119 -8.59 19.53 -14.97
N VAL A 120 -9.24 19.56 -13.80
CA VAL A 120 -8.59 19.43 -12.50
C VAL A 120 -7.91 18.06 -12.38
N HIS A 121 -8.60 16.97 -12.75
CA HIS A 121 -8.01 15.63 -12.74
C HIS A 121 -6.83 15.52 -13.71
N ARG A 122 -6.92 16.11 -14.92
CA ARG A 122 -5.82 16.10 -15.91
C ARG A 122 -4.60 16.84 -15.39
N LYS A 123 -4.81 18.01 -14.78
CA LYS A 123 -3.75 18.80 -14.16
C LYS A 123 -3.08 18.03 -13.03
N SER A 124 -3.85 17.49 -12.09
CA SER A 124 -3.34 16.68 -10.98
C SER A 124 -2.57 15.45 -11.47
N ALA A 125 -3.06 14.76 -12.51
CA ALA A 125 -2.36 13.62 -13.09
C ALA A 125 -1.00 14.02 -13.67
N SER A 126 -0.93 15.14 -14.40
CA SER A 126 0.33 15.65 -14.96
C SER A 126 1.31 16.05 -13.88
N GLU A 127 0.86 16.76 -12.83
CA GLU A 127 1.68 17.14 -11.68
C GLU A 127 2.20 15.91 -10.91
N LEU A 128 1.40 14.85 -10.79
CA LEU A 128 1.83 13.59 -10.18
C LEU A 128 2.90 12.88 -11.00
N LEU A 129 2.71 12.79 -12.33
CA LEU A 129 3.71 12.20 -13.22
C LEU A 129 5.02 12.98 -13.21
N GLU A 130 4.97 14.32 -13.14
CA GLU A 130 6.14 15.17 -13.01
C GLU A 130 6.87 14.93 -11.67
N ARG A 131 6.13 14.99 -10.56
CA ARG A 131 6.66 14.75 -9.21
C ARG A 131 7.30 13.37 -9.04
N LEU A 132 6.77 12.35 -9.74
CA LEU A 132 7.31 11.00 -9.73
C LEU A 132 8.35 10.75 -10.84
N GLY A 133 8.78 11.80 -11.58
CA GLY A 133 9.86 11.72 -12.55
C GLY A 133 9.53 10.93 -13.83
N VAL A 134 8.25 10.84 -14.20
CA VAL A 134 7.78 10.10 -15.40
C VAL A 134 6.98 10.97 -16.37
N ALA A 135 7.10 12.30 -16.28
CA ALA A 135 6.43 13.22 -17.20
C ALA A 135 6.87 13.02 -18.67
N ALA A 136 8.13 12.69 -18.92
CA ALA A 136 8.67 12.47 -20.27
C ALA A 136 7.96 11.32 -21.01
N VAL A 137 7.42 10.34 -20.28
CA VAL A 137 6.74 9.17 -20.84
C VAL A 137 5.21 9.24 -20.69
N ALA A 138 4.64 10.39 -20.30
CA ALA A 138 3.21 10.57 -20.02
C ALA A 138 2.30 10.08 -21.16
N HIS A 139 2.72 10.25 -22.41
CA HIS A 139 1.96 9.87 -23.59
C HIS A 139 2.35 8.51 -24.18
N MET A 140 3.30 7.80 -23.58
CA MET A 140 3.70 6.47 -24.03
C MET A 140 2.73 5.40 -23.49
N PRO A 141 2.38 4.38 -24.29
CA PRO A 141 1.54 3.27 -23.84
C PRO A 141 2.26 2.48 -22.73
N ALA A 142 1.51 2.04 -21.72
CA ALA A 142 2.09 1.40 -20.52
C ALA A 142 2.91 0.15 -20.84
N ARG A 143 2.60 -0.57 -21.93
CA ARG A 143 3.39 -1.72 -22.39
C ARG A 143 4.81 -1.37 -22.84
N ALA A 144 5.06 -0.11 -23.23
CA ALA A 144 6.37 0.36 -23.70
C ALA A 144 7.23 0.94 -22.56
N LEU A 145 6.68 1.06 -21.35
CA LEU A 145 7.39 1.61 -20.19
C LEU A 145 8.32 0.56 -19.57
N SER A 146 9.44 1.02 -19.02
CA SER A 146 10.30 0.21 -18.14
C SER A 146 9.58 -0.20 -16.86
N GLY A 147 10.11 -1.18 -16.12
CA GLY A 147 9.53 -1.65 -14.85
C GLY A 147 9.37 -0.52 -13.83
N GLY A 148 10.42 0.32 -13.68
CA GLY A 148 10.40 1.46 -12.76
C GLY A 148 9.41 2.55 -13.17
N GLU A 149 9.29 2.85 -14.48
CA GLU A 149 8.29 3.80 -14.97
C GLU A 149 6.88 3.29 -14.74
N ARG A 150 6.60 2.00 -15.02
CA ARG A 150 5.31 1.38 -14.72
C ARG A 150 4.96 1.48 -13.24
N GLN A 151 5.93 1.24 -12.36
CA GLN A 151 5.74 1.35 -10.91
C GLN A 151 5.33 2.77 -10.50
N ARG A 152 6.02 3.79 -11.02
CA ARG A 152 5.73 5.19 -10.74
C ARG A 152 4.37 5.63 -11.32
N VAL A 153 4.00 5.14 -12.50
CA VAL A 153 2.65 5.37 -13.07
C VAL A 153 1.56 4.72 -12.22
N ALA A 154 1.76 3.48 -11.74
CA ALA A 154 0.82 2.83 -10.83
C ALA A 154 0.67 3.60 -9.51
N LEU A 155 1.76 4.16 -8.98
CA LEU A 155 1.74 5.02 -7.80
C LEU A 155 1.00 6.34 -8.10
N ALA A 156 1.26 6.99 -9.25
CA ALA A 156 0.53 8.19 -9.68
C ALA A 156 -0.98 7.92 -9.78
N ARG A 157 -1.37 6.79 -10.37
CA ARG A 157 -2.77 6.36 -10.44
C ARG A 157 -3.39 6.20 -9.05
N ALA A 158 -2.68 5.56 -8.13
CA ALA A 158 -3.17 5.36 -6.77
C ALA A 158 -3.35 6.68 -5.99
N LEU A 159 -2.55 7.71 -6.31
CA LEU A 159 -2.55 9.00 -5.63
C LEU A 159 -3.51 10.03 -6.24
N LEU A 160 -4.04 9.80 -7.45
CA LEU A 160 -4.77 10.82 -8.22
C LEU A 160 -5.91 11.51 -7.45
N LEU A 161 -6.66 10.76 -6.68
CA LEU A 161 -7.83 11.28 -5.94
C LEU A 161 -7.49 11.70 -4.50
N GLY A 162 -6.21 11.80 -4.14
CA GLY A 162 -5.76 12.24 -2.82
C GLY A 162 -6.17 11.29 -1.69
N PRO A 163 -5.82 9.99 -1.77
CA PRO A 163 -6.24 9.01 -0.76
C PRO A 163 -5.63 9.33 0.61
N LYS A 164 -6.38 9.04 1.70
CA LYS A 164 -5.87 9.07 3.06
C LYS A 164 -5.05 7.82 3.42
N LEU A 165 -5.40 6.69 2.79
CA LEU A 165 -4.76 5.39 2.97
C LEU A 165 -4.23 4.89 1.64
N LEU A 166 -2.93 4.61 1.57
CA LEU A 166 -2.27 4.00 0.43
C LEU A 166 -1.82 2.59 0.80
N LEU A 167 -2.29 1.61 0.04
CA LEU A 167 -2.00 0.19 0.21
C LEU A 167 -1.09 -0.28 -0.91
N LEU A 168 0.05 -0.89 -0.57
CA LEU A 168 1.02 -1.36 -1.55
C LEU A 168 1.36 -2.83 -1.28
N ASP A 169 1.21 -3.65 -2.31
CA ASP A 169 1.55 -5.08 -2.26
C ASP A 169 2.85 -5.32 -3.03
N GLU A 170 3.91 -5.73 -2.33
CA GLU A 170 5.26 -6.00 -2.83
C GLU A 170 5.80 -4.93 -3.80
N PRO A 171 5.80 -3.63 -3.43
CA PRO A 171 6.07 -2.53 -4.37
C PRO A 171 7.49 -2.51 -4.92
N THR A 172 8.43 -3.26 -4.34
CA THR A 172 9.84 -3.31 -4.77
C THR A 172 10.22 -4.62 -5.49
N ALA A 173 9.27 -5.55 -5.69
CA ALA A 173 9.55 -6.91 -6.14
C ALA A 173 10.30 -7.02 -7.49
N HIS A 174 10.17 -6.01 -8.36
CA HIS A 174 10.79 -6.03 -9.70
C HIS A 174 11.77 -4.86 -9.92
N LEU A 175 12.26 -4.27 -8.81
CA LEU A 175 13.17 -3.13 -8.84
C LEU A 175 14.58 -3.54 -8.42
N ASP A 176 15.57 -2.99 -9.09
CA ASP A 176 16.96 -3.00 -8.62
C ASP A 176 17.11 -2.18 -7.32
N ASP A 177 18.29 -2.26 -6.70
CA ASP A 177 18.52 -1.65 -5.39
C ASP A 177 18.39 -0.12 -5.40
N GLU A 178 18.83 0.53 -6.47
CA GLU A 178 18.77 1.99 -6.61
C GLU A 178 17.31 2.45 -6.69
N ARG A 179 16.53 1.85 -7.61
CA ARG A 179 15.11 2.18 -7.81
C ARG A 179 14.24 1.81 -6.62
N ALA A 180 14.55 0.70 -5.93
CA ALA A 180 13.85 0.34 -4.71
C ALA A 180 14.09 1.38 -3.60
N SER A 181 15.32 1.85 -3.45
CA SER A 181 15.68 2.89 -2.49
C SER A 181 14.99 4.22 -2.80
N GLU A 182 14.97 4.65 -4.07
CA GLU A 182 14.23 5.83 -4.51
C GLU A 182 12.73 5.73 -4.17
N LEU A 183 12.10 4.58 -4.48
CA LEU A 183 10.69 4.35 -4.17
C LEU A 183 10.42 4.45 -2.66
N VAL A 184 11.27 3.85 -1.82
CA VAL A 184 11.11 3.91 -0.35
C VAL A 184 11.23 5.35 0.15
N LEU A 185 12.13 6.17 -0.42
CA LEU A 185 12.23 7.59 -0.09
C LEU A 185 10.96 8.36 -0.49
N ASP A 186 10.40 8.09 -1.67
CA ASP A 186 9.17 8.71 -2.13
C ASP A 186 7.97 8.33 -1.25
N LEU A 187 7.86 7.06 -0.83
CA LEU A 187 6.87 6.61 0.14
C LEU A 187 7.04 7.32 1.50
N GLY A 188 8.27 7.49 1.98
CA GLY A 188 8.57 8.25 3.18
C GLY A 188 8.09 9.71 3.10
N ARG A 189 8.31 10.37 1.96
CA ARG A 189 7.80 11.74 1.72
C ARG A 189 6.27 11.81 1.71
N LEU A 190 5.60 10.80 1.14
CA LEU A 190 4.14 10.71 1.17
C LEU A 190 3.62 10.56 2.61
N SER A 191 4.25 9.71 3.41
CA SER A 191 3.91 9.53 4.82
C SER A 191 4.05 10.83 5.61
N THR A 192 5.19 11.52 5.48
CA THR A 192 5.42 12.81 6.16
C THR A 192 4.49 13.93 5.70
N SER A 193 3.93 13.83 4.48
CA SER A 193 2.90 14.75 3.97
C SER A 193 1.48 14.42 4.43
N GLY A 194 1.31 13.39 5.28
CA GLY A 194 0.04 13.03 5.91
C GLY A 194 -0.69 11.83 5.30
N THR A 195 -0.18 11.23 4.22
CA THR A 195 -0.76 9.99 3.67
C THR A 195 -0.37 8.80 4.55
N THR A 196 -1.33 8.01 4.99
CA THR A 196 -1.06 6.77 5.74
C THR A 196 -0.74 5.63 4.78
N LEU A 197 0.36 4.92 5.03
CA LEU A 197 0.84 3.84 4.18
C LEU A 197 0.74 2.50 4.91
N LEU A 198 0.24 1.47 4.23
CA LEU A 198 0.35 0.08 4.66
C LEU A 198 0.97 -0.73 3.52
N VAL A 199 2.20 -1.16 3.72
CA VAL A 199 3.00 -1.88 2.73
C VAL A 199 3.16 -3.32 3.14
N ALA A 200 2.72 -4.25 2.30
CA ALA A 200 2.99 -5.66 2.46
C ALA A 200 4.24 -6.02 1.66
N THR A 201 5.30 -6.49 2.33
CA THR A 201 6.53 -6.90 1.64
C THR A 201 7.38 -7.82 2.50
N HIS A 202 8.22 -8.63 1.84
CA HIS A 202 9.29 -9.38 2.47
C HIS A 202 10.67 -8.73 2.25
N ASP A 203 10.70 -7.59 1.54
CA ASP A 203 11.94 -6.88 1.19
C ASP A 203 12.52 -6.14 2.40
N ALA A 204 13.73 -6.52 2.78
CA ALA A 204 14.45 -5.92 3.90
C ALA A 204 14.72 -4.42 3.69
N ARG A 205 14.93 -3.97 2.43
CA ARG A 205 15.19 -2.58 2.09
C ARG A 205 14.05 -1.66 2.50
N VAL A 206 12.80 -2.15 2.44
CA VAL A 206 11.62 -1.39 2.85
C VAL A 206 11.52 -1.34 4.37
N HIS A 207 11.48 -2.51 5.05
CA HIS A 207 11.21 -2.52 6.49
C HIS A 207 12.39 -2.04 7.36
N ALA A 208 13.62 -1.97 6.81
CA ALA A 208 14.79 -1.39 7.48
C ALA A 208 14.91 0.13 7.28
N SER A 209 14.06 0.74 6.45
CA SER A 209 14.10 2.18 6.21
C SER A 209 13.71 2.97 7.44
N SER A 210 14.46 4.05 7.72
CA SER A 210 14.16 4.99 8.80
C SER A 210 12.83 5.74 8.62
N ALA A 211 12.25 5.73 7.43
CA ALA A 211 10.94 6.31 7.16
C ALA A 211 9.79 5.44 7.69
N VAL A 212 10.03 4.15 7.95
CA VAL A 212 9.01 3.22 8.47
C VAL A 212 8.81 3.47 9.96
N THR A 213 7.57 3.76 10.34
CA THR A 213 7.21 4.07 11.73
C THR A 213 6.71 2.85 12.49
N GLU A 214 6.16 1.86 11.80
CA GLU A 214 5.61 0.66 12.41
C GLU A 214 5.91 -0.58 11.56
N VAL A 215 6.33 -1.65 12.21
CA VAL A 215 6.56 -2.95 11.56
C VAL A 215 5.68 -4.01 12.22
N TYR A 216 5.03 -4.79 11.40
CA TYR A 216 4.21 -5.91 11.81
C TYR A 216 4.71 -7.20 11.15
N GLU A 217 4.49 -8.31 11.81
CA GLU A 217 4.70 -9.65 11.25
C GLU A 217 3.38 -10.39 11.14
N LEU A 218 3.07 -10.87 9.94
CA LEU A 218 1.91 -11.73 9.69
C LEU A 218 2.38 -13.17 9.51
N ALA A 219 2.05 -14.02 10.48
CA ALA A 219 2.37 -15.44 10.46
C ALA A 219 1.15 -16.26 10.87
N HIS A 220 0.85 -17.32 10.13
CA HIS A 220 -0.30 -18.22 10.40
C HIS A 220 -1.65 -17.48 10.59
N GLY A 221 -1.85 -16.40 9.81
CA GLY A 221 -3.06 -15.57 9.87
C GLY A 221 -3.13 -14.60 11.05
N ARG A 222 -2.12 -14.58 11.92
CA ARG A 222 -2.05 -13.70 13.10
C ARG A 222 -1.05 -12.59 12.89
N LEU A 223 -1.40 -11.39 13.32
CA LEU A 223 -0.60 -10.19 13.21
C LEU A 223 0.03 -9.84 14.57
N ALA A 224 1.34 -9.65 14.58
CA ALA A 224 2.06 -9.15 15.74
C ALA A 224 2.78 -7.85 15.39
N ARG A 225 2.67 -6.82 16.23
CA ARG A 225 3.49 -5.60 16.12
C ARG A 225 4.88 -5.91 16.63
N LEU A 226 5.89 -5.56 15.85
CA LEU A 226 7.28 -5.70 16.25
C LEU A 226 7.76 -4.42 16.93
N ALA A 227 8.70 -4.54 17.86
CA ALA A 227 9.38 -3.38 18.40
C ALA A 227 10.11 -2.65 17.25
N PRO A 228 10.17 -1.30 17.25
CA PRO A 228 10.98 -0.56 16.29
C PRO A 228 12.41 -1.11 16.30
N LEU A 229 13.00 -1.30 15.12
CA LEU A 229 14.43 -1.63 15.04
C LEU A 229 15.18 -0.48 15.71
N ALA A 230 15.85 -0.75 16.82
CA ALA A 230 16.70 0.25 17.47
C ALA A 230 17.70 0.74 16.43
N SER A 231 17.70 2.05 16.15
CA SER A 231 18.65 2.67 15.24
C SER A 231 20.07 2.35 15.73
N GLY A 232 20.79 1.48 14.95
CA GLY A 232 22.20 1.21 14.92
C GLY A 232 23.00 1.44 16.21
N ALA A 233 23.09 0.42 17.05
CA ALA A 233 24.34 0.22 17.80
C ALA A 233 25.36 -0.28 16.80
N ALA A 234 26.26 0.59 16.33
CA ALA A 234 27.50 0.18 15.73
C ALA A 234 28.25 -0.64 16.78
N GLU A 235 28.25 -1.97 16.63
CA GLU A 235 29.17 -2.80 17.39
C GLU A 235 30.59 -2.40 16.98
N GLY A 236 31.22 -1.64 17.88
CA GLY A 236 32.64 -1.36 17.80
C GLY A 236 33.38 -2.67 17.88
N VAL A 237 33.99 -3.05 16.78
CA VAL A 237 35.05 -4.06 16.78
C VAL A 237 36.21 -3.49 17.59
N SER A 238 36.27 -3.86 18.86
CA SER A 238 37.48 -3.69 19.70
C SER A 238 38.54 -4.59 19.12
N SER A 239 39.48 -4.03 18.39
CA SER A 239 40.77 -4.65 18.15
C SER A 239 41.57 -4.58 19.44
N GLU A 240 41.58 -5.62 20.25
CA GLU A 240 42.66 -5.84 21.22
C GLU A 240 43.72 -6.63 20.51
N GLY A 241 44.88 -5.96 20.37
CA GLY A 241 46.11 -6.57 19.98
C GLY A 241 46.76 -7.32 21.18
N GLU A 242 47.39 -8.41 20.85
CA GLU A 242 48.72 -8.83 21.30
C GLU A 242 49.22 -9.93 20.37
#